data_98062ee8103230813b036f5bb86161d4
#
_entry.id   98062ee8103230813b036f5bb86161d4
#
_cell.length_a   1.000
_cell.length_b   1.000
_cell.length_c   1.000
_cell.angle_alpha   90.00
_cell.angle_beta   90.00
_cell.angle_gamma   90.00
#
_symmetry.space_group_name_H-M   'P 1'
#
loop_
_entity.id
_entity.type
_entity.pdbx_description
1 polymer ?
#
loop_
_entity_poly.entity_id
_entity_poly.type
_entity_poly.pdbx_seq_one_letter_code
_entity_poly.pdbx_strand_id
1 'polypeptide(L)'
;MNKDPLAEAGGRRGYDLEVRHLKDRAVRMGDWALGMVHDGWRAYDGGDLGAAQKVLDRAGPLDQFDEDMEHATIAFLVLRQPAAVDLRTAAGLLKSTTHLDRIGRLGFDMARITSSGPAKELSELRGLLQEMDDIVESMIQQSIDALNHDNVDLARQLFQRDDAVDRMHRQANQLIIANLEKDPALARRLAGDLLVARHFERIADNACKVGEKTIYALTGQRRSEYLPRHTTRPYVIEGPIPSPGGARG
;
A
#
# COMPACT_ATOMS: atom_id res chain seq x y z
N MET A 1 8.86 -49.37 10.45
CA MET A 1 8.52 -48.44 11.55
C MET A 1 7.21 -47.77 11.15
N ASN A 2 6.08 -48.27 11.67
CA ASN A 2 4.76 -47.76 11.35
C ASN A 2 4.59 -46.41 12.07
N LYS A 3 4.52 -45.33 11.31
CA LYS A 3 4.16 -44.01 11.87
C LYS A 3 2.67 -44.04 12.23
N ASP A 4 2.37 -43.61 13.46
CA ASP A 4 0.99 -43.55 13.95
C ASP A 4 0.19 -42.50 13.17
N PRO A 5 -0.85 -42.87 12.41
CA PRO A 5 -1.67 -41.94 11.62
C PRO A 5 -2.36 -40.86 12.43
N LEU A 6 -2.63 -41.11 13.73
CA LEU A 6 -3.27 -40.17 14.65
C LEU A 6 -2.29 -39.09 15.13
N ALA A 7 -1.01 -39.42 15.28
CA ALA A 7 0.05 -38.47 15.63
C ALA A 7 0.35 -37.52 14.43
N GLU A 8 0.33 -38.03 13.20
CA GLU A 8 0.47 -37.19 11.99
C GLU A 8 -0.74 -36.27 11.77
N ALA A 9 -1.96 -36.76 12.01
CA ALA A 9 -3.18 -35.94 11.92
C ALA A 9 -3.23 -34.83 13.00
N GLY A 10 -2.80 -35.11 14.23
CA GLY A 10 -2.71 -34.13 15.31
C GLY A 10 -1.63 -33.06 15.05
N GLY A 11 -0.47 -33.47 14.52
CA GLY A 11 0.61 -32.59 14.12
C GLY A 11 0.20 -31.64 12.97
N ARG A 12 -0.52 -32.15 11.97
CA ARG A 12 -0.99 -31.36 10.83
C ARG A 12 -2.07 -30.35 11.22
N ARG A 13 -3.02 -30.71 12.09
CA ARG A 13 -4.03 -29.78 12.62
C ARG A 13 -3.41 -28.61 13.40
N GLY A 14 -2.40 -28.90 14.23
CA GLY A 14 -1.69 -27.87 14.98
C GLY A 14 -0.92 -26.92 14.05
N TYR A 15 -0.32 -27.45 13.00
CA TYR A 15 0.37 -26.73 11.98
C TYR A 15 -0.56 -25.76 11.20
N ASP A 16 -1.69 -26.27 10.71
CA ASP A 16 -2.68 -25.48 9.96
C ASP A 16 -3.24 -24.32 10.81
N LEU A 17 -3.39 -24.53 12.11
CA LEU A 17 -3.80 -23.48 13.06
C LEU A 17 -2.75 -22.38 13.20
N GLU A 18 -1.47 -22.70 13.25
CA GLU A 18 -0.39 -21.71 13.36
C GLU A 18 -0.27 -20.87 12.09
N VAL A 19 -0.36 -21.48 10.90
CA VAL A 19 -0.40 -20.75 9.62
C VAL A 19 -1.61 -19.81 9.57
N ARG A 20 -2.76 -20.26 10.05
CA ARG A 20 -3.97 -19.43 10.15
C ARG A 20 -3.76 -18.25 11.08
N HIS A 21 -3.15 -18.46 12.24
CA HIS A 21 -2.83 -17.37 13.17
C HIS A 21 -1.87 -16.33 12.57
N LEU A 22 -0.89 -16.76 11.75
CA LEU A 22 -0.03 -15.82 11.01
C LEU A 22 -0.83 -15.01 9.99
N LYS A 23 -1.75 -15.64 9.25
CA LYS A 23 -2.67 -14.94 8.34
C LYS A 23 -3.55 -13.94 9.07
N ASP A 24 -4.18 -14.33 10.18
CA ASP A 24 -5.04 -13.46 10.98
C ASP A 24 -4.28 -12.22 11.49
N ARG A 25 -3.00 -12.36 11.83
CA ARG A 25 -2.14 -11.22 12.20
C ARG A 25 -1.90 -10.29 11.01
N ALA A 26 -1.56 -10.82 9.84
CA ALA A 26 -1.37 -10.04 8.63
C ALA A 26 -2.64 -9.30 8.21
N VAL A 27 -3.81 -9.95 8.30
CA VAL A 27 -5.12 -9.33 8.04
C VAL A 27 -5.38 -8.16 8.98
N ARG A 28 -5.21 -8.35 10.31
CA ARG A 28 -5.38 -7.25 11.28
C ARG A 28 -4.44 -6.08 11.03
N MET A 29 -3.19 -6.34 10.66
CA MET A 29 -2.25 -5.28 10.26
C MET A 29 -2.74 -4.54 9.01
N GLY A 30 -3.29 -5.28 8.03
CA GLY A 30 -3.88 -4.71 6.83
C GLY A 30 -5.07 -3.81 7.12
N ASP A 31 -6.01 -4.25 7.96
CA ASP A 31 -7.16 -3.46 8.39
C ASP A 31 -6.72 -2.19 9.14
N TRP A 32 -5.68 -2.30 9.96
CA TRP A 32 -5.10 -1.15 10.65
C TRP A 32 -4.49 -0.15 9.67
N ALA A 33 -3.71 -0.62 8.70
CA ALA A 33 -3.10 0.20 7.66
C ALA A 33 -4.14 0.89 6.77
N LEU A 34 -5.21 0.16 6.37
CA LEU A 34 -6.35 0.73 5.64
C LEU A 34 -7.00 1.87 6.43
N GLY A 35 -7.27 1.65 7.72
CA GLY A 35 -7.82 2.69 8.59
C GLY A 35 -6.91 3.91 8.72
N MET A 36 -5.58 3.74 8.70
CA MET A 36 -4.64 4.87 8.71
C MET A 36 -4.67 5.66 7.40
N VAL A 37 -4.80 5.00 6.25
CA VAL A 37 -4.95 5.66 4.94
C VAL A 37 -6.24 6.44 4.88
N HIS A 38 -7.37 5.82 5.21
CA HIS A 38 -8.69 6.44 5.26
C HIS A 38 -8.72 7.71 6.12
N ASP A 39 -8.27 7.59 7.37
CA ASP A 39 -8.30 8.71 8.31
C ASP A 39 -7.25 9.77 7.96
N GLY A 40 -6.08 9.37 7.40
CA GLY A 40 -5.03 10.27 6.96
C GLY A 40 -5.47 11.16 5.80
N TRP A 41 -6.11 10.57 4.79
CA TRP A 41 -6.71 11.33 3.69
C TRP A 41 -7.81 12.27 4.19
N ARG A 42 -8.75 11.80 5.00
CA ARG A 42 -9.84 12.63 5.54
C ARG A 42 -9.33 13.80 6.39
N ALA A 43 -8.30 13.56 7.19
CA ALA A 43 -7.67 14.63 7.97
C ALA A 43 -7.06 15.68 7.05
N TYR A 44 -6.33 15.28 6.01
CA TYR A 44 -5.73 16.18 5.03
C TYR A 44 -6.80 16.95 4.26
N ASP A 45 -7.78 16.26 3.68
CA ASP A 45 -8.85 16.84 2.87
C ASP A 45 -9.71 17.81 3.67
N GLY A 46 -10.01 17.49 4.92
CA GLY A 46 -10.71 18.38 5.85
C GLY A 46 -9.86 19.53 6.38
N GLY A 47 -8.55 19.39 6.41
CA GLY A 47 -7.63 20.29 7.12
C GLY A 47 -7.74 20.12 8.64
N ASP A 48 -8.14 18.94 9.11
CA ASP A 48 -8.41 18.66 10.54
C ASP A 48 -7.13 18.15 11.23
N LEU A 49 -6.45 19.07 11.94
CA LEU A 49 -5.23 18.76 12.71
C LEU A 49 -5.51 17.82 13.89
N GLY A 50 -6.71 17.82 14.46
CA GLY A 50 -7.08 16.93 15.55
C GLY A 50 -7.28 15.49 15.06
N ALA A 51 -7.90 15.32 13.89
CA ALA A 51 -7.97 14.03 13.22
C ALA A 51 -6.59 13.55 12.78
N ALA A 52 -5.75 14.43 12.23
CA ALA A 52 -4.37 14.12 11.85
C ALA A 52 -3.57 13.57 13.05
N GLN A 53 -3.65 14.20 14.21
CA GLN A 53 -2.94 13.74 15.41
C GLN A 53 -3.33 12.32 15.80
N LYS A 54 -4.61 11.95 15.70
CA LYS A 54 -5.08 10.59 15.99
C LYS A 54 -4.47 9.55 15.04
N VAL A 55 -4.21 9.90 13.79
CA VAL A 55 -3.52 9.02 12.83
C VAL A 55 -2.04 8.90 13.21
N LEU A 56 -1.40 10.02 13.59
CA LEU A 56 0.01 10.02 14.01
C LEU A 56 0.25 9.13 15.23
N ASP A 57 -0.70 9.09 16.16
CA ASP A 57 -0.63 8.24 17.37
C ASP A 57 -0.73 6.74 17.06
N ARG A 58 -1.11 6.35 15.84
CA ARG A 58 -1.21 4.95 15.41
C ARG A 58 0.10 4.34 14.91
N ALA A 59 1.17 5.13 14.79
CA ALA A 59 2.46 4.64 14.28
C ALA A 59 3.06 3.55 15.20
N GLY A 60 3.07 3.77 16.51
CA GLY A 60 3.59 2.79 17.46
C GLY A 60 2.90 1.42 17.41
N PRO A 61 1.56 1.33 17.44
CA PRO A 61 0.84 0.09 17.19
C PRO A 61 1.15 -0.58 15.85
N LEU A 62 1.39 0.17 14.78
CA LEU A 62 1.77 -0.38 13.48
C LEU A 62 3.16 -1.04 13.55
N ASP A 63 4.14 -0.39 14.19
CA ASP A 63 5.47 -0.96 14.44
C ASP A 63 5.38 -2.27 15.21
N GLN A 64 4.53 -2.32 16.25
CA GLN A 64 4.33 -3.52 17.05
C GLN A 64 3.74 -4.68 16.25
N PHE A 65 2.82 -4.41 15.29
CA PHE A 65 2.31 -5.45 14.40
C PHE A 65 3.42 -6.06 13.55
N ASP A 66 4.34 -5.25 13.00
CA ASP A 66 5.46 -5.72 12.17
C ASP A 66 6.42 -6.58 12.99
N GLU A 67 6.85 -6.11 14.17
CA GLU A 67 7.72 -6.85 15.10
C GLU A 67 7.08 -8.18 15.54
N ASP A 68 5.83 -8.16 15.96
CA ASP A 68 5.09 -9.36 16.39
C ASP A 68 4.96 -10.38 15.26
N MET A 69 4.79 -9.91 14.02
CA MET A 69 4.69 -10.78 12.86
C MET A 69 6.03 -11.39 12.50
N GLU A 70 7.11 -10.61 12.57
CA GLU A 70 8.47 -11.11 12.35
C GLU A 70 8.81 -12.21 13.36
N HIS A 71 8.66 -11.93 14.66
CA HIS A 71 8.92 -12.89 15.73
C HIS A 71 8.08 -14.17 15.59
N ALA A 72 6.78 -14.04 15.31
CA ALA A 72 5.90 -15.19 15.16
C ALA A 72 6.28 -16.05 13.94
N THR A 73 6.65 -15.41 12.82
CA THR A 73 7.04 -16.12 11.61
C THR A 73 8.38 -16.84 11.80
N ILE A 74 9.38 -16.20 12.40
CA ILE A 74 10.68 -16.82 12.69
C ILE A 74 10.48 -18.01 13.66
N ALA A 75 9.71 -17.85 14.73
CA ALA A 75 9.41 -18.94 15.65
C ALA A 75 8.74 -20.13 14.94
N PHE A 76 7.77 -19.88 14.08
CA PHE A 76 7.13 -20.90 13.25
C PHE A 76 8.13 -21.64 12.37
N LEU A 77 9.00 -20.91 11.65
CA LEU A 77 10.02 -21.51 10.77
C LEU A 77 11.00 -22.40 11.52
N VAL A 78 11.47 -21.96 12.71
CA VAL A 78 12.42 -22.70 13.54
C VAL A 78 11.78 -23.96 14.13
N LEU A 79 10.58 -23.84 14.69
CA LEU A 79 9.91 -24.93 15.41
C LEU A 79 9.29 -25.98 14.49
N ARG A 80 8.77 -25.56 13.34
CA ARG A 80 8.02 -26.43 12.45
C ARG A 80 8.79 -26.91 11.22
N GLN A 81 9.88 -26.23 10.88
CA GLN A 81 10.72 -26.55 9.70
C GLN A 81 9.87 -26.84 8.44
N PRO A 82 8.98 -25.89 8.04
CA PRO A 82 8.03 -26.10 6.97
C PRO A 82 8.74 -26.38 5.63
N ALA A 83 8.10 -27.15 4.77
CA ALA A 83 8.64 -27.47 3.45
C ALA A 83 7.75 -26.92 2.33
N ALA A 84 8.33 -26.71 1.17
CA ALA A 84 7.65 -26.37 -0.07
C ALA A 84 6.61 -25.23 0.07
N VAL A 85 5.31 -25.53 -0.05
CA VAL A 85 4.21 -24.56 -0.05
C VAL A 85 4.16 -23.79 1.25
N ASP A 86 4.27 -24.48 2.37
CA ASP A 86 4.13 -23.88 3.70
C ASP A 86 5.26 -22.90 4.02
N LEU A 87 6.48 -23.22 3.58
CA LEU A 87 7.63 -22.31 3.67
C LEU A 87 7.38 -21.04 2.83
N ARG A 88 6.83 -21.20 1.59
CA ARG A 88 6.51 -20.06 0.75
C ARG A 88 5.39 -19.21 1.36
N THR A 89 4.39 -19.85 1.98
CA THR A 89 3.30 -19.15 2.66
C THR A 89 3.83 -18.30 3.82
N ALA A 90 4.63 -18.87 4.72
CA ALA A 90 5.21 -18.12 5.83
C ALA A 90 6.10 -16.95 5.34
N ALA A 91 6.97 -17.21 4.36
CA ALA A 91 7.82 -16.18 3.77
C ALA A 91 7.00 -15.11 3.00
N GLY A 92 5.91 -15.51 2.35
CA GLY A 92 4.97 -14.61 1.67
C GLY A 92 4.26 -13.69 2.66
N LEU A 93 3.77 -14.25 3.77
CA LEU A 93 3.11 -13.48 4.84
C LEU A 93 4.07 -12.45 5.45
N LEU A 94 5.28 -12.86 5.82
CA LEU A 94 6.29 -11.94 6.37
C LEU A 94 6.61 -10.78 5.40
N LYS A 95 6.71 -11.06 4.11
CA LYS A 95 6.93 -10.02 3.10
C LYS A 95 5.70 -9.16 2.87
N SER A 96 4.49 -9.70 3.00
CA SER A 96 3.25 -8.94 2.89
C SER A 96 3.13 -7.92 4.02
N THR A 97 3.51 -8.27 5.25
CA THR A 97 3.48 -7.32 6.38
C THR A 97 4.38 -6.10 6.15
N THR A 98 5.56 -6.27 5.56
CA THR A 98 6.41 -5.14 5.17
C THR A 98 5.71 -4.18 4.19
N HIS A 99 4.86 -4.69 3.28
CA HIS A 99 4.10 -3.84 2.36
C HIS A 99 2.89 -3.20 3.04
N LEU A 100 2.24 -3.91 3.97
CA LEU A 100 1.14 -3.38 4.78
C LEU A 100 1.63 -2.27 5.73
N ASP A 101 2.81 -2.43 6.34
CA ASP A 101 3.48 -1.37 7.10
C ASP A 101 3.66 -0.11 6.25
N ARG A 102 4.21 -0.26 5.06
CA ARG A 102 4.41 0.88 4.13
C ARG A 102 3.10 1.58 3.77
N ILE A 103 2.01 0.83 3.58
CA ILE A 103 0.67 1.40 3.33
C ILE A 103 0.25 2.26 4.52
N GLY A 104 0.32 1.75 5.74
CA GLY A 104 -0.05 2.50 6.95
C GLY A 104 0.81 3.76 7.15
N ARG A 105 2.12 3.67 6.87
CA ARG A 105 3.03 4.84 6.93
C ARG A 105 2.71 5.90 5.88
N LEU A 106 2.19 5.55 4.71
CA LEU A 106 1.74 6.52 3.73
C LEU A 106 0.48 7.26 4.21
N GLY A 107 -0.43 6.60 4.93
CA GLY A 107 -1.53 7.25 5.65
C GLY A 107 -1.04 8.20 6.75
N PHE A 108 -0.03 7.79 7.52
CA PHE A 108 0.65 8.65 8.48
C PHE A 108 1.28 9.88 7.82
N ASP A 109 1.94 9.71 6.67
CA ASP A 109 2.56 10.83 5.94
C ASP A 109 1.52 11.81 5.40
N MET A 110 0.34 11.35 4.95
CA MET A 110 -0.79 12.23 4.61
C MET A 110 -1.26 13.05 5.82
N ALA A 111 -1.38 12.44 6.98
CA ALA A 111 -1.73 13.15 8.22
C ALA A 111 -0.69 14.22 8.59
N ARG A 112 0.61 13.95 8.41
CA ARG A 112 1.70 14.92 8.71
C ARG A 112 1.63 16.18 7.88
N ILE A 113 1.15 16.13 6.66
CA ILE A 113 1.08 17.28 5.76
C ILE A 113 -0.26 18.03 5.85
N THR A 114 -1.17 17.62 6.75
CA THR A 114 -2.48 18.27 6.95
C THR A 114 -2.39 19.79 7.21
N SER A 115 -1.30 20.25 7.84
CA SER A 115 -1.09 21.69 8.10
C SER A 115 -0.89 22.54 6.84
N SER A 116 -0.52 21.94 5.69
CA SER A 116 -0.47 22.66 4.41
C SER A 116 -1.87 22.91 3.85
N GLY A 117 -2.81 22.00 4.14
CA GLY A 117 -4.16 21.99 3.63
C GLY A 117 -4.24 21.75 2.11
N PRO A 118 -5.38 21.25 1.61
CA PRO A 118 -5.60 21.09 0.17
C PRO A 118 -5.93 22.42 -0.51
N ALA A 119 -5.72 22.51 -1.82
CA ALA A 119 -6.18 23.61 -2.65
C ALA A 119 -7.68 23.43 -2.93
N LYS A 120 -8.53 23.80 -1.94
CA LYS A 120 -10.00 23.56 -1.96
C LYS A 120 -10.72 24.22 -3.12
N GLU A 121 -10.17 25.31 -3.65
CA GLU A 121 -10.66 26.03 -4.82
C GLU A 121 -10.55 25.27 -6.14
N LEU A 122 -9.70 24.24 -6.18
CA LEU A 122 -9.46 23.43 -7.38
C LEU A 122 -10.33 22.16 -7.36
N SER A 123 -11.62 22.32 -7.67
CA SER A 123 -12.61 21.23 -7.58
C SER A 123 -12.27 20.02 -8.45
N GLU A 124 -11.68 20.23 -9.65
CA GLU A 124 -11.27 19.16 -10.54
C GLU A 124 -10.14 18.31 -9.91
N LEU A 125 -9.12 18.95 -9.34
CA LEU A 125 -8.03 18.25 -8.66
C LEU A 125 -8.54 17.49 -7.44
N ARG A 126 -9.42 18.12 -6.64
CA ARG A 126 -10.04 17.44 -5.48
C ARG A 126 -10.84 16.22 -5.88
N GLY A 127 -11.68 16.34 -6.92
CA GLY A 127 -12.44 15.20 -7.43
C GLY A 127 -11.54 14.04 -7.87
N LEU A 128 -10.44 14.36 -8.54
CA LEU A 128 -9.46 13.37 -8.98
C LEU A 128 -8.75 12.69 -7.78
N LEU A 129 -8.35 13.45 -6.77
CA LEU A 129 -7.71 12.89 -5.56
C LEU A 129 -8.68 12.02 -4.75
N GLN A 130 -9.98 12.41 -4.68
CA GLN A 130 -11.00 11.59 -4.04
C GLN A 130 -11.22 10.27 -4.79
N GLU A 131 -11.26 10.30 -6.13
CA GLU A 131 -11.38 9.08 -6.94
C GLU A 131 -10.14 8.16 -6.77
N MET A 132 -8.94 8.74 -6.65
CA MET A 132 -7.75 7.96 -6.33
C MET A 132 -7.86 7.30 -4.95
N ASP A 133 -8.35 8.01 -3.93
CA ASP A 133 -8.59 7.47 -2.58
C ASP A 133 -9.54 6.27 -2.63
N ASP A 134 -10.70 6.43 -3.25
CA ASP A 134 -11.71 5.36 -3.37
C ASP A 134 -11.12 4.09 -4.02
N ILE A 135 -10.30 4.27 -5.06
CA ILE A 135 -9.64 3.15 -5.74
C ILE A 135 -8.60 2.49 -4.85
N VAL A 136 -7.71 3.26 -4.19
CA VAL A 136 -6.63 2.68 -3.40
C VAL A 136 -7.14 2.00 -2.13
N GLU A 137 -8.16 2.55 -1.45
CA GLU A 137 -8.81 1.87 -0.31
C GLU A 137 -9.37 0.51 -0.74
N SER A 138 -10.08 0.49 -1.87
CA SER A 138 -10.61 -0.75 -2.43
C SER A 138 -9.49 -1.72 -2.86
N MET A 139 -8.33 -1.24 -3.34
CA MET A 139 -7.17 -2.10 -3.65
C MET A 139 -6.52 -2.68 -2.39
N ILE A 140 -6.41 -1.89 -1.32
CA ILE A 140 -5.91 -2.39 -0.03
C ILE A 140 -6.81 -3.52 0.46
N GLN A 141 -8.13 -3.27 0.53
CA GLN A 141 -9.10 -4.27 0.97
C GLN A 141 -9.01 -5.55 0.11
N GLN A 142 -8.99 -5.39 -1.21
CA GLN A 142 -8.86 -6.51 -2.14
C GLN A 142 -7.56 -7.31 -1.94
N SER A 143 -6.45 -6.65 -1.62
CA SER A 143 -5.17 -7.31 -1.35
C SER A 143 -5.21 -8.13 -0.05
N ILE A 144 -5.88 -7.61 0.98
CA ILE A 144 -6.13 -8.30 2.27
C ILE A 144 -7.04 -9.51 2.04
N ASP A 145 -8.13 -9.34 1.29
CA ASP A 145 -9.07 -10.42 0.98
C ASP A 145 -8.40 -11.54 0.16
N ALA A 146 -7.58 -11.18 -0.81
CA ALA A 146 -6.81 -12.14 -1.60
C ALA A 146 -5.86 -12.97 -0.73
N LEU A 147 -5.18 -12.32 0.23
CA LEU A 147 -4.29 -12.98 1.19
C LEU A 147 -5.06 -13.85 2.18
N ASN A 148 -6.18 -13.38 2.70
CA ASN A 148 -7.00 -14.08 3.70
C ASN A 148 -7.62 -15.36 3.12
N HIS A 149 -8.17 -15.27 1.90
CA HIS A 149 -8.92 -16.35 1.26
C HIS A 149 -8.09 -17.18 0.27
N ASP A 150 -6.77 -17.00 0.20
CA ASP A 150 -5.89 -17.67 -0.77
C ASP A 150 -6.37 -17.51 -2.22
N ASN A 151 -6.85 -16.30 -2.58
CA ASN A 151 -7.49 -16.06 -3.86
C ASN A 151 -6.53 -15.39 -4.87
N VAL A 152 -5.97 -16.23 -5.76
CA VAL A 152 -5.03 -15.78 -6.82
C VAL A 152 -5.69 -14.85 -7.81
N ASP A 153 -6.97 -15.03 -8.13
CA ASP A 153 -7.65 -14.21 -9.13
C ASP A 153 -7.94 -12.81 -8.61
N LEU A 154 -8.33 -12.66 -7.34
CA LEU A 154 -8.41 -11.36 -6.69
C LEU A 154 -7.06 -10.65 -6.68
N ALA A 155 -5.98 -11.36 -6.37
CA ALA A 155 -4.64 -10.80 -6.38
C ALA A 155 -4.22 -10.32 -7.78
N ARG A 156 -4.58 -11.03 -8.85
CA ARG A 156 -4.28 -10.65 -10.23
C ARG A 156 -5.02 -9.39 -10.70
N GLN A 157 -6.24 -9.19 -10.25
CA GLN A 157 -7.06 -8.02 -10.62
C GLN A 157 -6.45 -6.70 -10.13
N LEU A 158 -5.63 -6.72 -9.07
CA LEU A 158 -4.97 -5.51 -8.54
C LEU A 158 -4.13 -4.81 -9.59
N PHE A 159 -3.44 -5.55 -10.48
CA PHE A 159 -2.52 -4.95 -11.46
C PHE A 159 -3.21 -4.09 -12.52
N GLN A 160 -4.47 -4.42 -12.87
CA GLN A 160 -5.25 -3.60 -13.81
C GLN A 160 -5.70 -2.28 -13.16
N ARG A 161 -5.95 -2.31 -11.85
CA ARG A 161 -6.35 -1.14 -11.07
C ARG A 161 -5.16 -0.20 -10.82
N ASP A 162 -3.97 -0.75 -10.61
CA ASP A 162 -2.72 0.00 -10.49
C ASP A 162 -2.47 0.88 -11.72
N ASP A 163 -2.65 0.34 -12.94
CA ASP A 163 -2.56 1.12 -14.18
C ASP A 163 -3.53 2.32 -14.23
N ALA A 164 -4.71 2.22 -13.58
CA ALA A 164 -5.64 3.33 -13.49
C ALA A 164 -5.14 4.41 -12.53
N VAL A 165 -4.67 4.03 -11.33
CA VAL A 165 -4.08 4.97 -10.36
C VAL A 165 -2.87 5.69 -10.95
N ASP A 166 -2.03 5.00 -11.71
CA ASP A 166 -0.88 5.60 -12.41
C ASP A 166 -1.30 6.67 -13.42
N ARG A 167 -2.39 6.46 -14.18
CA ARG A 167 -2.93 7.47 -15.10
C ARG A 167 -3.46 8.68 -14.34
N MET A 168 -4.20 8.46 -13.26
CA MET A 168 -4.76 9.53 -12.43
C MET A 168 -3.66 10.34 -11.74
N HIS A 169 -2.60 9.70 -11.24
CA HIS A 169 -1.44 10.37 -10.69
C HIS A 169 -0.77 11.30 -11.72
N ARG A 170 -0.60 10.84 -12.97
CA ARG A 170 -0.07 11.71 -14.04
C ARG A 170 -0.98 12.90 -14.34
N GLN A 171 -2.31 12.68 -14.37
CA GLN A 171 -3.29 13.76 -14.58
C GLN A 171 -3.26 14.76 -13.42
N ALA A 172 -3.20 14.30 -12.17
CA ALA A 172 -3.09 15.17 -10.99
C ALA A 172 -1.84 16.06 -11.08
N ASN A 173 -0.69 15.49 -11.45
CA ASN A 173 0.53 16.26 -11.62
C ASN A 173 0.43 17.33 -12.71
N GLN A 174 -0.24 17.03 -13.84
CA GLN A 174 -0.47 18.02 -14.90
C GLN A 174 -1.37 19.16 -14.41
N LEU A 175 -2.46 18.85 -13.70
CA LEU A 175 -3.35 19.85 -13.13
C LEU A 175 -2.62 20.72 -12.10
N ILE A 176 -1.78 20.13 -11.24
CA ILE A 176 -1.00 20.86 -10.25
C ILE A 176 -0.04 21.82 -10.91
N ILE A 177 0.74 21.38 -11.90
CA ILE A 177 1.70 22.24 -12.62
C ILE A 177 0.96 23.39 -13.32
N ALA A 178 -0.12 23.09 -14.06
CA ALA A 178 -0.88 24.11 -14.78
C ALA A 178 -1.51 25.17 -13.86
N ASN A 179 -1.91 24.80 -12.63
CA ASN A 179 -2.45 25.75 -11.67
C ASN A 179 -1.36 26.52 -10.94
N LEU A 180 -0.19 25.92 -10.70
CA LEU A 180 0.96 26.60 -10.13
C LEU A 180 1.48 27.70 -11.05
N GLU A 181 1.48 27.48 -12.37
CA GLU A 181 1.85 28.48 -13.38
C GLU A 181 0.89 29.67 -13.41
N LYS A 182 -0.43 29.42 -13.17
CA LYS A 182 -1.46 30.48 -13.16
C LYS A 182 -1.46 31.27 -11.86
N ASP A 183 -1.29 30.61 -10.73
CA ASP A 183 -1.32 31.24 -9.40
C ASP A 183 -0.24 30.67 -8.49
N PRO A 184 0.96 31.27 -8.48
CA PRO A 184 2.04 30.86 -7.61
C PRO A 184 1.73 30.94 -6.09
N ALA A 185 0.70 31.68 -5.67
CA ALA A 185 0.30 31.76 -4.26
C ALA A 185 -0.25 30.43 -3.73
N LEU A 186 -0.70 29.55 -4.62
CA LEU A 186 -1.16 28.21 -4.28
C LEU A 186 -0.01 27.21 -3.99
N ALA A 187 1.25 27.58 -4.23
CA ALA A 187 2.41 26.68 -4.22
C ALA A 187 2.47 25.78 -2.98
N ARG A 188 2.20 26.31 -1.78
CA ARG A 188 2.25 25.55 -0.53
C ARG A 188 1.20 24.43 -0.50
N ARG A 189 -0.04 24.73 -0.92
CA ARG A 189 -1.15 23.78 -0.95
C ARG A 189 -0.97 22.76 -2.05
N LEU A 190 -0.62 23.21 -3.25
CA LEU A 190 -0.35 22.33 -4.37
C LEU A 190 0.82 21.38 -4.12
N ALA A 191 1.83 21.79 -3.33
CA ALA A 191 2.89 20.88 -2.88
C ALA A 191 2.33 19.76 -1.98
N GLY A 192 1.36 20.05 -1.12
CA GLY A 192 0.64 19.06 -0.32
C GLY A 192 -0.15 18.10 -1.21
N ASP A 193 -0.93 18.62 -2.15
CA ASP A 193 -1.73 17.80 -3.09
C ASP A 193 -0.83 16.89 -3.96
N LEU A 194 0.34 17.38 -4.37
CA LEU A 194 1.34 16.60 -5.11
C LEU A 194 1.85 15.40 -4.28
N LEU A 195 2.15 15.63 -3.00
CA LEU A 195 2.58 14.56 -2.09
C LEU A 195 1.46 13.54 -1.88
N VAL A 196 0.21 13.98 -1.71
CA VAL A 196 -0.95 13.09 -1.55
C VAL A 196 -1.15 12.23 -2.79
N ALA A 197 -1.14 12.83 -4.00
CA ALA A 197 -1.25 12.08 -5.25
C ALA A 197 -0.14 11.01 -5.37
N ARG A 198 1.09 11.36 -4.95
CA ARG A 198 2.22 10.42 -4.90
C ARG A 198 2.03 9.33 -3.85
N HIS A 199 1.44 9.65 -2.70
CA HIS A 199 1.15 8.64 -1.66
C HIS A 199 0.13 7.64 -2.16
N PHE A 200 -0.94 8.05 -2.85
CA PHE A 200 -1.91 7.14 -3.44
C PHE A 200 -1.28 6.19 -4.46
N GLU A 201 -0.44 6.67 -5.38
CA GLU A 201 0.28 5.81 -6.32
C GLU A 201 1.14 4.76 -5.58
N ARG A 202 1.87 5.18 -4.53
CA ARG A 202 2.70 4.26 -3.75
C ARG A 202 1.88 3.26 -2.93
N ILE A 203 0.68 3.63 -2.47
CA ILE A 203 -0.24 2.72 -1.79
C ILE A 203 -0.70 1.64 -2.77
N ALA A 204 -1.12 2.01 -3.97
CA ALA A 204 -1.53 1.07 -5.02
C ALA A 204 -0.41 0.07 -5.36
N ASP A 205 0.83 0.56 -5.58
CA ASP A 205 2.01 -0.30 -5.81
C ASP A 205 2.24 -1.28 -4.64
N ASN A 206 2.12 -0.84 -3.38
CA ASN A 206 2.27 -1.73 -2.24
C ASN A 206 1.12 -2.75 -2.11
N ALA A 207 -0.13 -2.38 -2.42
CA ALA A 207 -1.24 -3.34 -2.49
C ALA A 207 -1.00 -4.42 -3.56
N CYS A 208 -0.47 -4.03 -4.73
CA CYS A 208 -0.02 -4.97 -5.76
C CYS A 208 1.09 -5.90 -5.27
N LYS A 209 2.04 -5.38 -4.46
CA LYS A 209 3.10 -6.23 -3.87
C LYS A 209 2.53 -7.26 -2.90
N VAL A 210 1.52 -6.93 -2.09
CA VAL A 210 0.81 -7.91 -1.25
C VAL A 210 0.20 -9.00 -2.13
N GLY A 211 -0.49 -8.63 -3.22
CA GLY A 211 -1.03 -9.57 -4.20
C GLY A 211 0.05 -10.48 -4.84
N GLU A 212 1.22 -9.91 -5.20
CA GLU A 212 2.36 -10.69 -5.72
C GLU A 212 2.84 -11.74 -4.70
N LYS A 213 2.87 -11.42 -3.41
CA LYS A 213 3.28 -12.37 -2.37
C LYS A 213 2.24 -13.46 -2.18
N THR A 214 0.95 -13.12 -2.27
CA THR A 214 -0.15 -14.09 -2.24
C THR A 214 -0.04 -15.08 -3.41
N ILE A 215 0.12 -14.58 -4.65
CA ILE A 215 0.29 -15.44 -5.84
C ILE A 215 1.51 -16.34 -5.69
N TYR A 216 2.65 -15.79 -5.27
CA TYR A 216 3.88 -16.56 -5.09
C TYR A 216 3.74 -17.64 -4.01
N ALA A 217 3.14 -17.33 -2.88
CA ALA A 217 2.90 -18.30 -1.81
C ALA A 217 2.13 -19.51 -2.31
N LEU A 218 1.07 -19.29 -3.05
CA LEU A 218 0.15 -20.34 -3.50
C LEU A 218 0.66 -21.11 -4.73
N THR A 219 1.21 -20.42 -5.71
CA THR A 219 1.56 -21.01 -7.02
C THR A 219 3.05 -21.25 -7.21
N GLY A 220 3.91 -20.56 -6.46
CA GLY A 220 5.36 -20.51 -6.70
C GLY A 220 5.76 -19.58 -7.86
N GLN A 221 4.81 -19.03 -8.61
CA GLN A 221 5.08 -18.15 -9.75
C GLN A 221 5.57 -16.77 -9.29
N ARG A 222 6.58 -16.24 -9.97
CA ARG A 222 7.04 -14.84 -9.79
C ARG A 222 6.32 -13.91 -10.76
N ARG A 223 6.24 -12.63 -10.42
CA ARG A 223 5.60 -11.60 -11.28
C ARG A 223 6.06 -11.68 -12.74
N SER A 224 7.35 -11.85 -12.99
CA SER A 224 7.91 -11.93 -14.34
C SER A 224 7.39 -13.10 -15.19
N GLU A 225 6.70 -14.07 -14.57
CA GLU A 225 6.17 -15.26 -15.24
C GLU A 225 4.73 -15.10 -15.69
N TYR A 226 3.99 -14.13 -15.13
CA TYR A 226 2.58 -13.88 -15.44
C TYR A 226 2.23 -12.44 -15.84
N LEU A 227 3.16 -11.50 -15.65
CA LEU A 227 3.02 -10.11 -16.11
C LEU A 227 4.24 -9.71 -16.92
N PRO A 228 4.07 -9.02 -18.05
CA PRO A 228 5.18 -8.39 -18.75
C PRO A 228 5.88 -7.42 -17.79
N ARG A 229 7.20 -7.30 -17.92
CA ARG A 229 7.94 -6.27 -17.18
C ARG A 229 7.31 -4.92 -17.57
N HIS A 230 6.78 -4.18 -16.60
CA HIS A 230 6.46 -2.78 -16.83
C HIS A 230 7.75 -2.12 -17.29
N THR A 231 7.79 -1.73 -18.55
CA THR A 231 8.75 -0.74 -19.00
C THR A 231 8.30 0.54 -18.29
N THR A 232 8.94 0.86 -17.18
CA THR A 232 8.85 2.18 -16.58
C THR A 232 9.18 3.17 -17.69
N ARG A 233 8.15 3.73 -18.33
CA ARG A 233 8.37 4.86 -19.22
C ARG A 233 8.98 5.95 -18.36
N PRO A 234 10.09 6.57 -18.79
CA PRO A 234 10.66 7.68 -18.03
C PRO A 234 9.55 8.70 -17.79
N TYR A 235 9.48 9.22 -16.57
CA TYR A 235 8.56 10.29 -16.21
C TYR A 235 8.99 11.53 -17.02
N VAL A 236 8.34 11.75 -18.15
CA VAL A 236 8.59 12.93 -18.99
C VAL A 236 7.63 14.00 -18.52
N ILE A 237 8.15 15.02 -17.87
CA ILE A 237 7.43 16.28 -17.70
C ILE A 237 7.38 16.89 -19.12
N GLU A 238 6.25 16.71 -19.81
CA GLU A 238 6.05 17.32 -21.13
C GLU A 238 5.84 18.83 -20.94
N GLY A 239 6.84 19.59 -21.31
CA GLY A 239 6.85 21.04 -21.34
C GLY A 239 8.28 21.59 -21.39
N PRO A 240 8.53 22.70 -22.11
CA PRO A 240 9.84 23.33 -22.10
C PRO A 240 10.14 23.83 -20.67
N ILE A 241 11.26 23.38 -20.10
CA ILE A 241 11.82 24.02 -18.92
C ILE A 241 12.06 25.49 -19.33
N PRO A 242 11.38 26.48 -18.72
CA PRO A 242 11.67 27.88 -19.03
C PRO A 242 13.14 28.14 -18.73
N SER A 243 13.86 28.63 -19.74
CA SER A 243 15.24 29.03 -19.57
C SER A 243 15.30 30.05 -18.43
N PRO A 244 16.24 29.95 -17.47
CA PRO A 244 16.41 30.96 -16.45
C PRO A 244 16.63 32.29 -17.16
N GLY A 245 15.63 33.17 -17.04
CA GLY A 245 15.63 34.47 -17.67
C GLY A 245 16.94 35.19 -17.34
N GLY A 246 17.71 35.48 -18.36
CA GLY A 246 18.91 36.27 -18.22
C GLY A 246 18.56 37.61 -17.60
N ALA A 247 18.95 37.80 -16.35
CA ALA A 247 19.08 39.13 -15.81
C ALA A 247 20.12 39.88 -16.66
N ARG A 248 19.65 40.71 -17.57
CA ARG A 248 20.49 41.74 -18.24
C ARG A 248 19.90 43.10 -17.96
N GLY A 249 20.78 43.89 -17.40
CA GLY A 249 20.69 45.35 -17.42
C GLY A 249 20.25 46.02 -16.15
#